data_492e62f2435ab7d7adbcae2da5cf0cec
#
_entry.id   492e62f2435ab7d7adbcae2da5cf0cec
#
_cell.length_a   1.000
_cell.length_b   1.000
_cell.length_c   1.000
_cell.angle_alpha   90.00
_cell.angle_beta   90.00
_cell.angle_gamma   90.00
#
_symmetry.space_group_name_H-M   'P 1'
#
loop_
_entity.id
_entity.type
_entity.pdbx_description
1 polymer ?
#
loop_
_entity_poly.entity_id
_entity_poly.type
_entity_poly.pdbx_seq_one_letter_code
_entity_poly.pdbx_strand_id
1 'polypeptide(L)'
;KNKKNRDNQAMTAELLDLKQYLDTKRVDCVLTSIIEYGELTVDVAPAQLFSFVEFLKIDPRCKFSSLVDITAVDYPERVKRFDLVYHFLSMYQNKRIRLRVSIREGDMATSIVDVHPSANWFEREVFDMFGIMFTGHPDMRRILTDYGFRGHPLRKDFPTSGYTEVRYDDAEKRVVYEPVKLVQEYRNFDFMSPWEGAEYILPDDGGDS
;
A
#
# COMPACT_ATOMS: atom_id res chain seq x y z
N LYS A 1 9.02 31.12 10.63
CA LYS A 1 8.14 30.77 9.47
C LYS A 1 8.91 30.75 8.13
N ASN A 2 9.82 31.70 7.86
CA ASN A 2 10.52 31.82 6.57
C ASN A 2 11.50 30.67 6.25
N LYS A 3 12.16 30.06 7.24
CA LYS A 3 13.12 28.96 7.00
C LYS A 3 12.41 27.70 6.56
N LYS A 4 11.34 27.31 7.25
CA LYS A 4 10.53 26.12 6.93
C LYS A 4 9.90 26.17 5.52
N ASN A 5 9.50 27.38 5.07
CA ASN A 5 8.99 27.56 3.70
C ASN A 5 10.08 27.42 2.63
N ARG A 6 11.30 27.90 2.89
CA ARG A 6 12.44 27.73 1.97
C ARG A 6 12.88 26.27 1.85
N ASP A 7 12.92 25.56 2.98
CA ASP A 7 13.28 24.13 3.01
C ASP A 7 12.23 23.29 2.27
N ASN A 8 10.95 23.59 2.39
CA ASN A 8 9.89 22.92 1.63
C ASN A 8 9.96 23.21 0.12
N GLN A 9 10.28 24.44 -0.27
CA GLN A 9 10.43 24.80 -1.68
C GLN A 9 11.67 24.12 -2.32
N ALA A 10 12.77 24.06 -1.60
CA ALA A 10 13.97 23.36 -2.05
C ALA A 10 13.73 21.86 -2.22
N MET A 11 13.07 21.21 -1.24
CA MET A 11 12.71 19.80 -1.30
C MET A 11 11.77 19.48 -2.49
N THR A 12 10.81 20.37 -2.76
CA THR A 12 9.89 20.21 -3.91
C THR A 12 10.65 20.33 -5.24
N ALA A 13 11.60 21.24 -5.35
CA ALA A 13 12.42 21.39 -6.56
C ALA A 13 13.29 20.15 -6.83
N GLU A 14 13.87 19.55 -5.78
CA GLU A 14 14.66 18.33 -5.91
C GLU A 14 13.80 17.10 -6.30
N LEU A 15 12.56 17.03 -5.83
CA LEU A 15 11.62 15.97 -6.23
C LEU A 15 11.16 16.16 -7.68
N LEU A 16 11.00 17.40 -8.14
CA LEU A 16 10.68 17.70 -9.53
C LEU A 16 11.82 17.31 -10.48
N ASP A 17 13.08 17.58 -10.10
CA ASP A 17 14.25 17.12 -10.88
C ASP A 17 14.30 15.60 -10.96
N LEU A 18 14.10 14.90 -9.83
CA LEU A 18 14.04 13.44 -9.80
C LEU A 18 12.91 12.90 -10.66
N LYS A 19 11.71 13.47 -10.55
CA LYS A 19 10.56 13.11 -11.38
C LYS A 19 10.88 13.21 -12.87
N GLN A 20 11.37 14.37 -13.33
CA GLN A 20 11.72 14.58 -14.73
C GLN A 20 12.81 13.62 -15.21
N TYR A 21 13.77 13.32 -14.35
CA TYR A 21 14.81 12.34 -14.64
C TYR A 21 14.24 10.94 -14.86
N LEU A 22 13.35 10.46 -13.98
CA LEU A 22 12.71 9.15 -14.10
C LEU A 22 11.81 9.07 -15.33
N ASP A 23 10.99 10.09 -15.56
CA ASP A 23 10.10 10.16 -16.71
C ASP A 23 10.85 10.14 -18.04
N THR A 24 12.07 10.69 -18.08
CA THR A 24 12.89 10.70 -19.29
C THR A 24 13.69 9.41 -19.48
N LYS A 25 14.25 8.85 -18.41
CA LYS A 25 15.17 7.70 -18.48
C LYS A 25 14.44 6.37 -18.54
N ARG A 26 13.25 6.28 -17.96
CA ARG A 26 12.50 5.02 -17.82
C ARG A 26 11.06 5.16 -18.33
N VAL A 27 10.92 5.78 -19.48
CA VAL A 27 9.63 5.91 -20.21
C VAL A 27 8.94 4.56 -20.42
N ASP A 28 9.72 3.49 -20.57
CA ASP A 28 9.26 2.12 -20.73
C ASP A 28 8.57 1.53 -19.48
N CYS A 29 8.91 2.06 -18.30
CA CYS A 29 8.46 1.54 -17.01
C CYS A 29 7.42 2.42 -16.33
N VAL A 30 7.59 3.75 -16.46
CA VAL A 30 6.77 4.75 -15.77
C VAL A 30 5.48 5.00 -16.55
N LEU A 31 4.34 4.72 -15.91
CA LEU A 31 3.02 5.02 -16.46
C LEU A 31 2.60 6.46 -16.15
N THR A 32 2.70 6.83 -14.89
CA THR A 32 2.46 8.19 -14.40
C THR A 32 3.37 8.49 -13.22
N SER A 33 3.63 9.78 -13.00
CA SER A 33 4.37 10.23 -11.82
C SER A 33 3.76 11.51 -11.27
N ILE A 34 3.51 11.54 -9.95
CA ILE A 34 2.80 12.63 -9.28
C ILE A 34 3.59 13.02 -8.03
N ILE A 35 3.65 14.34 -7.77
CA ILE A 35 4.18 14.87 -6.51
C ILE A 35 3.02 15.48 -5.75
N GLU A 36 2.65 14.86 -4.64
CA GLU A 36 1.60 15.34 -3.74
C GLU A 36 2.09 15.27 -2.30
N TYR A 37 1.71 16.27 -1.51
CA TYR A 37 2.07 16.36 -0.08
C TYR A 37 3.57 16.25 0.22
N GLY A 38 4.42 16.63 -0.76
CA GLY A 38 5.88 16.56 -0.61
C GLY A 38 6.47 15.15 -0.83
N GLU A 39 5.72 14.23 -1.42
CA GLU A 39 6.15 12.88 -1.77
C GLU A 39 6.01 12.60 -3.27
N LEU A 40 7.00 11.92 -3.85
CA LEU A 40 6.96 11.45 -5.22
C LEU A 40 6.36 10.05 -5.27
N THR A 41 5.24 9.92 -5.97
CA THR A 41 4.61 8.64 -6.29
C THR A 41 4.77 8.36 -7.78
N VAL A 42 5.22 7.15 -8.12
CA VAL A 42 5.43 6.70 -9.50
C VAL A 42 4.62 5.43 -9.73
N ASP A 43 3.73 5.47 -10.72
CA ASP A 43 3.00 4.30 -11.18
C ASP A 43 3.85 3.53 -12.17
N VAL A 44 4.09 2.25 -11.88
CA VAL A 44 4.98 1.40 -12.66
C VAL A 44 4.19 0.27 -13.31
N ALA A 45 4.55 -0.07 -14.55
CA ALA A 45 3.98 -1.22 -15.24
C ALA A 45 4.38 -2.52 -14.51
N PRO A 46 3.42 -3.44 -14.22
CA PRO A 46 3.72 -4.66 -13.44
C PRO A 46 4.87 -5.49 -14.01
N ALA A 47 4.95 -5.61 -15.34
CA ALA A 47 6.00 -6.37 -16.01
C ALA A 47 7.40 -5.75 -15.88
N GLN A 48 7.49 -4.46 -15.59
CA GLN A 48 8.73 -3.70 -15.52
C GLN A 48 9.17 -3.39 -14.07
N LEU A 49 8.44 -3.86 -13.10
CA LEU A 49 8.69 -3.57 -11.68
C LEU A 49 10.12 -3.93 -11.27
N PHE A 50 10.55 -5.17 -11.56
CA PHE A 50 11.88 -5.65 -11.19
C PHE A 50 13.00 -4.79 -11.78
N SER A 51 12.96 -4.55 -13.09
CA SER A 51 13.97 -3.75 -13.79
C SER A 51 13.99 -2.29 -13.33
N PHE A 52 12.83 -1.76 -12.95
CA PHE A 52 12.74 -0.41 -12.42
C PHE A 52 13.32 -0.29 -11.01
N VAL A 53 13.03 -1.25 -10.13
CA VAL A 53 13.57 -1.30 -8.76
C VAL A 53 15.09 -1.50 -8.80
N GLU A 54 15.60 -2.37 -9.66
CA GLU A 54 17.03 -2.55 -9.88
C GLU A 54 17.70 -1.25 -10.34
N PHE A 55 17.10 -0.57 -11.31
CA PHE A 55 17.57 0.74 -11.76
C PHE A 55 17.61 1.77 -10.61
N LEU A 56 16.55 1.88 -9.81
CA LEU A 56 16.49 2.81 -8.68
C LEU A 56 17.59 2.56 -7.64
N LYS A 57 18.00 1.31 -7.47
CA LYS A 57 19.05 0.92 -6.53
C LYS A 57 20.43 1.27 -7.05
N ILE A 58 20.72 1.00 -8.33
CA ILE A 58 22.07 1.08 -8.93
C ILE A 58 22.38 2.48 -9.44
N ASP A 59 21.41 3.21 -9.99
CA ASP A 59 21.62 4.49 -10.63
C ASP A 59 22.20 5.53 -9.66
N PRO A 60 23.31 6.23 -10.04
CA PRO A 60 23.99 7.20 -9.17
C PRO A 60 23.14 8.38 -8.71
N ARG A 61 22.13 8.78 -9.49
CA ARG A 61 21.22 9.88 -9.17
C ARG A 61 20.07 9.45 -8.25
N CYS A 62 19.80 8.16 -8.20
CA CYS A 62 18.70 7.59 -7.42
C CYS A 62 19.20 7.00 -6.09
N LYS A 63 20.03 5.96 -6.15
CA LYS A 63 20.62 5.25 -4.99
C LYS A 63 19.60 4.92 -3.90
N PHE A 64 18.42 4.41 -4.28
CA PHE A 64 17.42 3.94 -3.34
C PHE A 64 17.82 2.57 -2.79
N SER A 65 18.74 2.59 -1.82
CA SER A 65 19.35 1.39 -1.25
C SER A 65 18.51 0.72 -0.18
N SER A 66 17.57 1.44 0.42
CA SER A 66 16.74 0.92 1.50
C SER A 66 15.30 0.75 1.05
N LEU A 67 14.81 -0.49 1.12
CA LEU A 67 13.38 -0.79 1.06
C LEU A 67 12.83 -0.59 2.47
N VAL A 68 11.84 0.30 2.60
CA VAL A 68 11.22 0.64 3.88
C VAL A 68 10.03 -0.25 4.15
N ASP A 69 9.16 -0.44 3.13
CA ASP A 69 7.93 -1.20 3.27
C ASP A 69 7.40 -1.67 1.92
N ILE A 70 6.65 -2.78 1.93
CA ILE A 70 5.77 -3.22 0.83
C ILE A 70 4.41 -3.53 1.44
N THR A 71 3.38 -2.90 0.91
CA THR A 71 2.01 -3.16 1.32
C THR A 71 1.07 -3.18 0.12
N ALA A 72 -0.21 -3.44 0.35
CA ALA A 72 -1.22 -3.36 -0.68
C ALA A 72 -2.44 -2.58 -0.21
N VAL A 73 -3.18 -2.05 -1.16
CA VAL A 73 -4.48 -1.40 -0.92
C VAL A 73 -5.52 -2.11 -1.79
N ASP A 74 -6.64 -2.47 -1.18
CA ASP A 74 -7.75 -3.16 -1.84
C ASP A 74 -8.83 -2.16 -2.25
N TYR A 75 -9.16 -2.16 -3.55
CA TYR A 75 -10.21 -1.35 -4.16
C TYR A 75 -11.20 -2.28 -4.90
N PRO A 76 -12.19 -2.87 -4.20
CA PRO A 76 -13.11 -3.85 -4.78
C PRO A 76 -13.87 -3.38 -6.02
N GLU A 77 -14.11 -2.08 -6.11
CA GLU A 77 -14.83 -1.42 -7.22
C GLU A 77 -14.02 -1.37 -8.54
N ARG A 78 -12.70 -1.59 -8.48
CA ARG A 78 -11.82 -1.42 -9.65
C ARG A 78 -11.56 -2.73 -10.37
N VAL A 79 -11.37 -2.67 -11.70
CA VAL A 79 -10.91 -3.81 -12.50
C VAL A 79 -9.52 -4.27 -12.07
N LYS A 80 -8.60 -3.33 -11.80
CA LYS A 80 -7.34 -3.58 -11.12
C LYS A 80 -7.59 -3.36 -9.63
N ARG A 81 -7.97 -4.44 -8.97
CA ARG A 81 -8.45 -4.42 -7.59
C ARG A 81 -7.39 -3.98 -6.61
N PHE A 82 -6.14 -4.41 -6.80
CA PHE A 82 -5.08 -4.17 -5.83
C PHE A 82 -4.05 -3.17 -6.34
N ASP A 83 -3.69 -2.22 -5.50
CA ASP A 83 -2.51 -1.39 -5.69
C ASP A 83 -1.41 -1.87 -4.73
N LEU A 84 -0.35 -2.49 -5.27
CA LEU A 84 0.88 -2.76 -4.54
C LEU A 84 1.66 -1.47 -4.37
N VAL A 85 2.06 -1.18 -3.15
CA VAL A 85 2.77 0.05 -2.78
C VAL A 85 4.12 -0.30 -2.18
N TYR A 86 5.17 0.24 -2.78
CA TYR A 86 6.55 0.05 -2.34
C TYR A 86 7.12 1.38 -1.88
N HIS A 87 7.70 1.42 -0.70
CA HIS A 87 8.36 2.60 -0.14
C HIS A 87 9.86 2.41 -0.11
N PHE A 88 10.59 3.29 -0.80
CA PHE A 88 12.04 3.27 -0.80
C PHE A 88 12.63 4.55 -0.23
N LEU A 89 13.80 4.41 0.37
CA LEU A 89 14.61 5.49 0.93
C LEU A 89 16.00 5.47 0.31
N SER A 90 16.42 6.61 -0.18
CA SER A 90 17.81 6.88 -0.51
C SER A 90 18.48 7.58 0.66
N MET A 91 19.32 6.85 1.38
CA MET A 91 20.11 7.41 2.48
C MET A 91 21.14 8.45 1.99
N TYR A 92 21.62 8.28 0.75
CA TYR A 92 22.63 9.18 0.16
C TYR A 92 22.02 10.51 -0.31
N GLN A 93 20.81 10.47 -0.85
CA GLN A 93 20.11 11.63 -1.39
C GLN A 93 19.12 12.24 -0.40
N ASN A 94 18.89 11.58 0.74
CA ASN A 94 17.86 11.94 1.71
C ASN A 94 16.48 12.13 1.06
N LYS A 95 16.12 11.24 0.12
CA LYS A 95 14.88 11.28 -0.65
C LYS A 95 14.09 10.00 -0.46
N ARG A 96 12.78 10.14 -0.50
CA ARG A 96 11.84 9.01 -0.49
C ARG A 96 11.12 8.94 -1.83
N ILE A 97 10.76 7.72 -2.22
CA ILE A 97 9.93 7.47 -3.39
C ILE A 97 8.92 6.38 -3.04
N ARG A 98 7.70 6.56 -3.53
CA ARG A 98 6.66 5.55 -3.49
C ARG A 98 6.45 5.02 -4.90
N LEU A 99 6.50 3.70 -5.07
CA LEU A 99 6.06 3.06 -6.30
C LEU A 99 4.69 2.45 -6.07
N ARG A 100 3.84 2.54 -7.09
CA ARG A 100 2.53 1.92 -7.09
C ARG A 100 2.38 1.04 -8.34
N VAL A 101 1.95 -0.18 -8.12
CA VAL A 101 1.71 -1.16 -9.19
C VAL A 101 0.29 -1.69 -9.05
N SER A 102 -0.56 -1.37 -10.02
CA SER A 102 -1.96 -1.81 -10.00
C SER A 102 -2.12 -3.15 -10.72
N ILE A 103 -2.66 -4.15 -10.02
CA ILE A 103 -2.87 -5.51 -10.50
C ILE A 103 -4.33 -5.95 -10.34
N ARG A 104 -4.76 -6.93 -11.14
CA ARG A 104 -6.08 -7.56 -11.02
C ARG A 104 -6.05 -8.64 -9.95
N GLU A 105 -7.21 -9.00 -9.47
CA GLU A 105 -7.35 -10.20 -8.66
C GLU A 105 -6.97 -11.44 -9.48
N GLY A 106 -6.12 -12.29 -8.91
CA GLY A 106 -5.56 -13.47 -9.56
C GLY A 106 -4.29 -13.23 -10.37
N ASP A 107 -3.91 -11.98 -10.65
CA ASP A 107 -2.62 -11.67 -11.25
C ASP A 107 -1.49 -11.89 -10.23
N MET A 108 -0.31 -12.23 -10.73
CA MET A 108 0.91 -12.35 -9.94
C MET A 108 1.78 -11.09 -10.13
N ALA A 109 2.39 -10.64 -9.04
CA ALA A 109 3.44 -9.62 -9.10
C ALA A 109 4.82 -10.28 -9.23
N THR A 110 5.80 -9.55 -9.75
CA THR A 110 7.19 -10.02 -9.75
C THR A 110 7.85 -9.71 -8.41
N SER A 111 8.48 -10.71 -7.80
CA SER A 111 9.25 -10.55 -6.57
C SER A 111 10.48 -9.66 -6.80
N ILE A 112 10.79 -8.84 -5.80
CA ILE A 112 12.01 -8.00 -5.81
C ILE A 112 13.04 -8.46 -4.78
N VAL A 113 12.90 -9.68 -4.25
CA VAL A 113 13.80 -10.25 -3.22
C VAL A 113 15.24 -10.28 -3.67
N ASP A 114 15.52 -10.57 -4.96
CA ASP A 114 16.88 -10.59 -5.50
C ASP A 114 17.54 -9.21 -5.49
N VAL A 115 16.75 -8.16 -5.60
CA VAL A 115 17.25 -6.77 -5.52
C VAL A 115 17.34 -6.31 -4.06
N HIS A 116 16.28 -6.55 -3.28
CA HIS A 116 16.18 -6.18 -1.87
C HIS A 116 15.80 -7.40 -1.02
N PRO A 117 16.74 -8.07 -0.36
CA PRO A 117 16.46 -9.26 0.46
C PRO A 117 15.42 -9.05 1.56
N SER A 118 15.29 -7.80 2.06
CA SER A 118 14.25 -7.44 3.04
C SER A 118 12.83 -7.59 2.50
N ALA A 119 12.65 -7.58 1.18
CA ALA A 119 11.34 -7.78 0.53
C ALA A 119 10.73 -9.16 0.84
N ASN A 120 11.55 -10.15 1.18
CA ASN A 120 11.09 -11.52 1.45
C ASN A 120 9.92 -11.54 2.46
N TRP A 121 10.06 -10.87 3.58
CA TRP A 121 9.03 -10.87 4.62
C TRP A 121 7.84 -9.98 4.29
N PHE A 122 8.09 -8.81 3.69
CA PHE A 122 7.02 -7.92 3.26
C PHE A 122 6.14 -8.53 2.16
N GLU A 123 6.72 -9.22 1.19
CA GLU A 123 5.96 -9.92 0.14
C GLU A 123 5.12 -11.06 0.72
N ARG A 124 5.64 -11.79 1.72
CA ARG A 124 4.87 -12.80 2.45
C ARG A 124 3.73 -12.19 3.26
N GLU A 125 3.93 -11.02 3.86
CA GLU A 125 2.87 -10.28 4.55
C GLU A 125 1.77 -9.87 3.58
N VAL A 126 2.12 -9.31 2.43
CA VAL A 126 1.15 -8.95 1.38
C VAL A 126 0.40 -10.19 0.88
N PHE A 127 1.09 -11.30 0.68
CA PHE A 127 0.43 -12.57 0.35
C PHE A 127 -0.54 -13.01 1.44
N ASP A 128 -0.12 -13.00 2.69
CA ASP A 128 -0.94 -13.46 3.82
C ASP A 128 -2.19 -12.58 4.01
N MET A 129 -2.02 -11.26 3.95
CA MET A 129 -3.08 -10.29 4.24
C MET A 129 -4.03 -10.04 3.06
N PHE A 130 -3.54 -10.07 1.81
CA PHE A 130 -4.31 -9.73 0.62
C PHE A 130 -4.46 -10.89 -0.39
N GLY A 131 -3.64 -11.94 -0.28
CA GLY A 131 -3.67 -13.07 -1.20
C GLY A 131 -3.01 -12.81 -2.55
N ILE A 132 -2.09 -11.85 -2.62
CA ILE A 132 -1.34 -11.53 -3.83
C ILE A 132 -0.10 -12.42 -3.90
N MET A 133 0.04 -13.18 -4.97
CA MET A 133 1.18 -14.07 -5.21
C MET A 133 2.33 -13.32 -5.87
N PHE A 134 3.57 -13.68 -5.50
CA PHE A 134 4.79 -13.12 -6.10
C PHE A 134 5.56 -14.19 -6.86
N THR A 135 5.75 -13.97 -8.17
CA THR A 135 6.55 -14.85 -9.02
C THR A 135 8.04 -14.67 -8.71
N GLY A 136 8.76 -15.77 -8.55
CA GLY A 136 10.19 -15.75 -8.24
C GLY A 136 10.52 -15.60 -6.75
N HIS A 137 9.52 -15.52 -5.87
CA HIS A 137 9.76 -15.52 -4.43
C HIS A 137 10.24 -16.91 -3.96
N PRO A 138 11.30 -16.98 -3.13
CA PRO A 138 11.90 -18.26 -2.74
C PRO A 138 11.03 -19.13 -1.82
N ASP A 139 10.18 -18.52 -0.99
CA ASP A 139 9.38 -19.25 0.01
C ASP A 139 8.10 -18.47 0.35
N MET A 140 7.06 -18.65 -0.47
CA MET A 140 5.77 -17.95 -0.33
C MET A 140 4.83 -18.71 0.61
N ARG A 141 4.97 -18.48 1.90
CA ARG A 141 4.08 -19.03 2.95
C ARG A 141 3.60 -17.92 3.87
N ARG A 142 2.48 -18.16 4.54
CA ARG A 142 1.90 -17.22 5.50
C ARG A 142 2.89 -16.87 6.61
N ILE A 143 2.79 -15.68 7.17
CA ILE A 143 3.72 -15.16 8.18
C ILE A 143 3.02 -14.58 9.41
N LEU A 144 1.84 -13.99 9.27
CA LEU A 144 1.12 -13.31 10.35
C LEU A 144 -0.10 -14.09 10.85
N THR A 145 -0.81 -14.80 9.96
CA THR A 145 -1.98 -15.57 10.34
C THR A 145 -1.59 -16.92 10.93
N ASP A 146 -2.47 -17.46 11.78
CA ASP A 146 -2.29 -18.75 12.43
C ASP A 146 -2.37 -19.91 11.41
N TYR A 147 -1.88 -21.09 11.82
CA TYR A 147 -1.95 -22.31 11.02
C TYR A 147 -3.40 -22.68 10.69
N GLY A 148 -3.65 -22.95 9.42
CA GLY A 148 -5.00 -23.29 8.96
C GLY A 148 -5.96 -22.10 8.84
N PHE A 149 -5.50 -20.87 9.05
CA PHE A 149 -6.31 -19.67 8.82
C PHE A 149 -6.80 -19.59 7.37
N ARG A 150 -8.09 -19.31 7.19
CA ARG A 150 -8.73 -19.23 5.87
C ARG A 150 -9.10 -17.80 5.53
N GLY A 151 -8.75 -17.38 4.29
CA GLY A 151 -8.99 -16.03 3.80
C GLY A 151 -7.81 -15.09 3.97
N HIS A 152 -8.05 -13.81 3.70
CA HIS A 152 -7.06 -12.73 3.69
C HIS A 152 -7.63 -11.52 4.42
N PRO A 153 -7.18 -11.25 5.67
CA PRO A 153 -7.89 -10.37 6.61
C PRO A 153 -7.95 -8.90 6.21
N LEU A 154 -7.02 -8.42 5.38
CA LEU A 154 -7.00 -7.00 4.96
C LEU A 154 -7.77 -6.73 3.67
N ARG A 155 -8.34 -7.75 3.04
CA ARG A 155 -9.31 -7.53 1.96
C ARG A 155 -10.57 -6.89 2.50
N LYS A 156 -11.17 -5.97 1.74
CA LYS A 156 -12.40 -5.27 2.13
C LYS A 156 -13.62 -6.17 2.23
N ASP A 157 -13.63 -7.28 1.51
CA ASP A 157 -14.68 -8.30 1.54
C ASP A 157 -14.52 -9.32 2.68
N PHE A 158 -13.41 -9.26 3.44
CA PHE A 158 -13.23 -10.09 4.63
C PHE A 158 -13.96 -9.44 5.83
N PRO A 159 -14.81 -10.20 6.58
CA PRO A 159 -15.56 -9.64 7.70
C PRO A 159 -14.65 -9.21 8.84
N THR A 160 -14.89 -8.03 9.40
CA THR A 160 -14.09 -7.47 10.49
C THR A 160 -14.05 -8.37 11.74
N SER A 161 -15.12 -9.09 12.02
CA SER A 161 -15.21 -10.07 13.14
C SER A 161 -14.50 -11.40 12.84
N GLY A 162 -14.13 -11.66 11.57
CA GLY A 162 -13.66 -12.97 11.13
C GLY A 162 -14.76 -14.04 11.09
N TYR A 163 -14.35 -15.30 10.91
CA TYR A 163 -15.24 -16.45 10.84
C TYR A 163 -15.10 -17.40 12.03
N THR A 164 -13.90 -17.44 12.61
CA THR A 164 -13.55 -18.35 13.68
C THR A 164 -12.86 -17.60 14.81
N GLU A 165 -13.12 -18.01 16.03
CA GLU A 165 -12.42 -17.57 17.22
C GLU A 165 -11.66 -18.72 17.86
N VAL A 166 -10.70 -18.36 18.71
CA VAL A 166 -9.80 -19.31 19.35
C VAL A 166 -10.03 -19.24 20.86
N ARG A 167 -10.32 -20.39 21.47
CA ARG A 167 -10.54 -20.52 22.92
C ARG A 167 -9.68 -21.66 23.49
N TYR A 168 -9.20 -21.46 24.69
CA TYR A 168 -8.60 -22.56 25.45
C TYR A 168 -9.69 -23.40 26.13
N ASP A 169 -9.67 -24.70 25.88
CA ASP A 169 -10.57 -25.66 26.54
C ASP A 169 -9.85 -26.34 27.68
N ASP A 170 -10.36 -26.10 28.92
CA ASP A 170 -9.77 -26.67 30.15
C ASP A 170 -9.98 -28.17 30.28
N ALA A 171 -11.05 -28.71 29.71
CA ALA A 171 -11.34 -30.14 29.76
C ALA A 171 -10.42 -30.90 28.79
N GLU A 172 -10.24 -30.39 27.58
CA GLU A 172 -9.39 -31.00 26.56
C GLU A 172 -7.91 -30.61 26.70
N LYS A 173 -7.58 -29.62 27.56
CA LYS A 173 -6.22 -29.08 27.78
C LYS A 173 -5.57 -28.60 26.48
N ARG A 174 -6.36 -28.06 25.57
CA ARG A 174 -5.86 -27.54 24.27
C ARG A 174 -6.61 -26.31 23.80
N VAL A 175 -6.04 -25.64 22.80
CA VAL A 175 -6.69 -24.57 22.07
C VAL A 175 -7.67 -25.19 21.05
N VAL A 176 -8.90 -24.71 21.04
CA VAL A 176 -9.95 -25.13 20.10
C VAL A 176 -10.38 -23.95 19.23
N TYR A 177 -10.75 -24.26 18.01
CA TYR A 177 -11.29 -23.28 17.05
C TYR A 177 -12.79 -23.49 16.98
N GLU A 178 -13.55 -22.42 17.15
CA GLU A 178 -15.01 -22.45 17.08
C GLU A 178 -15.52 -21.29 16.23
N PRO A 179 -16.73 -21.37 15.65
CA PRO A 179 -17.32 -20.25 14.93
C PRO A 179 -17.45 -19.02 15.83
N VAL A 180 -17.17 -17.84 15.29
CA VAL A 180 -17.28 -16.57 16.04
C VAL A 180 -18.69 -16.43 16.63
N LYS A 181 -18.76 -16.19 17.94
CA LYS A 181 -19.98 -15.95 18.69
C LYS A 181 -19.81 -14.74 19.59
N LEU A 182 -20.07 -13.56 19.02
CA LEU A 182 -19.87 -12.31 19.74
C LEU A 182 -20.87 -12.20 20.92
N VAL A 183 -20.37 -11.83 22.09
CA VAL A 183 -21.19 -11.52 23.28
C VAL A 183 -22.05 -10.29 23.04
N GLN A 184 -21.52 -9.31 22.31
CA GLN A 184 -22.23 -8.14 21.83
C GLN A 184 -22.27 -8.17 20.31
N GLU A 185 -23.46 -7.97 19.73
CA GLU A 185 -23.60 -7.86 18.29
C GLU A 185 -22.67 -6.79 17.71
N TYR A 186 -22.04 -7.10 16.56
CA TYR A 186 -21.18 -6.15 15.88
C TYR A 186 -21.99 -4.94 15.45
N ARG A 187 -21.60 -3.76 15.97
CA ARG A 187 -22.30 -2.51 15.68
C ARG A 187 -21.73 -1.87 14.43
N ASN A 188 -22.59 -1.61 13.46
CA ASN A 188 -22.23 -0.86 12.26
C ASN A 188 -22.63 0.60 12.48
N PHE A 189 -21.63 1.46 12.72
CA PHE A 189 -21.85 2.89 12.90
C PHE A 189 -21.63 3.62 11.58
N ASP A 190 -22.58 4.42 11.21
CA ASP A 190 -22.36 5.51 10.28
C ASP A 190 -21.72 6.67 11.07
N PHE A 191 -20.41 6.87 10.85
CA PHE A 191 -19.66 7.95 11.51
C PHE A 191 -19.89 9.32 10.84
N MET A 192 -20.69 9.39 9.81
CA MET A 192 -21.08 10.67 9.20
C MET A 192 -22.02 11.39 10.13
N SER A 193 -21.57 12.54 10.64
CA SER A 193 -22.45 13.47 11.36
C SER A 193 -23.56 13.92 10.42
N PRO A 194 -24.85 13.92 10.84
CA PRO A 194 -25.92 14.47 10.03
C PRO A 194 -25.68 15.93 9.62
N TRP A 195 -24.80 16.63 10.35
CA TRP A 195 -24.42 18.01 10.11
C TRP A 195 -23.23 18.17 9.15
N GLU A 196 -22.38 17.15 9.01
CA GLU A 196 -21.21 17.17 8.13
C GLU A 196 -21.53 16.76 6.68
N GLY A 197 -22.64 16.06 6.46
CA GLY A 197 -23.11 15.66 5.14
C GLY A 197 -24.14 16.61 4.51
N ALA A 198 -24.61 17.62 5.23
CA ALA A 198 -25.55 18.59 4.70
C ALA A 198 -24.80 19.72 3.98
N GLU A 199 -24.86 19.74 2.65
CA GLU A 199 -24.57 20.95 1.90
C GLU A 199 -25.59 22.02 2.32
N TYR A 200 -25.15 22.93 3.15
CA TYR A 200 -25.97 24.06 3.56
C TYR A 200 -26.02 25.05 2.39
N ILE A 201 -27.06 24.92 1.58
CA ILE A 201 -27.39 25.94 0.57
C ILE A 201 -27.97 27.13 1.34
N LEU A 202 -27.17 28.16 1.50
CA LEU A 202 -27.67 29.45 2.00
C LEU A 202 -28.78 29.91 1.05
N PRO A 203 -29.96 30.33 1.55
CA PRO A 203 -30.93 30.99 0.70
C PRO A 203 -30.23 32.20 0.08
N ASP A 204 -30.30 32.28 -1.27
CA ASP A 204 -29.85 33.47 -1.99
C ASP A 204 -30.45 34.70 -1.25
N ASP A 205 -29.60 35.52 -0.70
CA ASP A 205 -30.01 36.88 -0.31
C ASP A 205 -30.36 37.58 -1.60
N GLY A 206 -31.66 37.49 -1.97
CA GLY A 206 -32.23 38.18 -3.10
C GLY A 206 -31.92 39.67 -2.99
N GLY A 207 -30.75 40.04 -3.54
CA GLY A 207 -30.40 41.41 -3.76
C GLY A 207 -31.33 41.98 -4.81
N ASP A 208 -32.45 42.54 -4.37
CA ASP A 208 -33.22 43.50 -5.13
C ASP A 208 -32.36 44.70 -5.52
N SER A 209 -32.30 44.94 -6.78
CA SER A 209 -32.07 46.28 -7.31
C SER A 209 -32.87 46.53 -8.53
#